data_3f54af8bdde6eb66bd8b89efe0088edc
#
_entry.id   3f54af8bdde6eb66bd8b89efe0088edc
#
_cell.length_a   1.000
_cell.length_b   1.000
_cell.length_c   1.000
_cell.angle_alpha   90.00
_cell.angle_beta   90.00
_cell.angle_gamma   90.00
#
_symmetry.space_group_name_H-M   'P 1'
#
loop_
_entity.id
_entity.type
_entity.pdbx_description
1 polymer ?
#
loop_
_entity_poly.entity_id
_entity_poly.type
_entity_poly.pdbx_seq_one_letter_code
_entity_poly.pdbx_strand_id
1 'polypeptide(L)'
;MFNIIKKDLPLKSLITTFECKLDKPEMNKKIKRIIDEYGDRQNHKTNVKAQKTEWKMWDEPGFNELVPIVLDISKQISQTKFKNRKINSKLDSIWGVKYKSEEITIAHDHWPAVWSFVYFLNAPKNAPGLFFTEMGEHGGEIKIEPGLLIFFEGHI
;
A
#
# COMPACT_ATOMS: atom_id res chain seq x y z
N MET A 1 -19.55 -4.59 2.07
CA MET A 1 -18.67 -4.43 3.26
C MET A 1 -17.44 -5.28 3.02
N PHE A 2 -16.24 -4.72 3.17
CA PHE A 2 -14.98 -5.47 2.99
C PHE A 2 -14.70 -6.33 4.22
N ASN A 3 -14.19 -7.54 4.02
CA ASN A 3 -13.69 -8.37 5.11
C ASN A 3 -12.28 -7.87 5.48
N ILE A 4 -12.18 -7.06 6.53
CA ILE A 4 -10.92 -6.46 6.99
C ILE A 4 -10.43 -7.26 8.19
N ILE A 5 -9.24 -7.82 8.04
CA ILE A 5 -8.58 -8.61 9.08
C ILE A 5 -7.54 -7.71 9.77
N LYS A 6 -7.71 -7.51 11.08
CA LYS A 6 -6.68 -6.89 11.94
C LYS A 6 -5.63 -7.93 12.27
N LYS A 7 -4.37 -7.60 12.08
CA LYS A 7 -3.24 -8.40 12.55
C LYS A 7 -2.33 -7.55 13.42
N ASP A 8 -2.00 -8.07 14.57
CA ASP A 8 -0.98 -7.50 15.45
C ASP A 8 0.28 -8.36 15.31
N LEU A 9 1.36 -7.75 14.83
CA LEU A 9 2.62 -8.44 14.65
C LEU A 9 3.36 -8.51 16.01
N PRO A 10 3.85 -9.70 16.43
CA PRO A 10 4.46 -9.89 17.75
C PRO A 10 5.87 -9.32 17.80
N LEU A 11 6.03 -8.07 18.23
CA LEU A 11 7.30 -7.38 18.24
C LEU A 11 7.44 -6.39 19.38
N LYS A 12 8.69 -5.86 19.55
CA LYS A 12 9.02 -4.86 20.58
C LYS A 12 8.21 -3.57 20.48
N SER A 13 7.70 -3.25 19.30
CA SER A 13 6.64 -2.24 19.06
C SER A 13 5.48 -2.92 18.36
N LEU A 14 4.26 -2.72 18.84
CA LEU A 14 3.04 -3.27 18.27
C LEU A 14 2.73 -2.58 16.93
N ILE A 15 3.20 -3.17 15.83
CA ILE A 15 2.75 -2.77 14.50
C ILE A 15 1.43 -3.46 14.23
N THR A 16 0.40 -2.65 14.00
CA THR A 16 -0.92 -3.16 13.60
C THR A 16 -1.10 -2.96 12.11
N THR A 17 -1.35 -4.05 11.41
CA THR A 17 -1.76 -4.04 10.01
C THR A 17 -3.22 -4.45 9.85
N PHE A 18 -3.84 -3.96 8.78
CA PHE A 18 -5.18 -4.36 8.37
C PHE A 18 -5.11 -4.87 6.95
N GLU A 19 -5.49 -6.11 6.74
CA GLU A 19 -5.40 -6.77 5.44
C GLU A 19 -6.78 -6.98 4.85
N CYS A 20 -6.89 -6.80 3.54
CA CYS A 20 -8.09 -7.05 2.78
C CYS A 20 -7.71 -7.59 1.40
N LYS A 21 -8.45 -8.57 0.89
CA LYS A 21 -8.26 -9.07 -0.46
C LYS A 21 -9.31 -8.48 -1.40
N LEU A 22 -8.85 -7.87 -2.48
CA LEU A 22 -9.70 -7.32 -3.53
C LEU A 22 -9.67 -8.24 -4.76
N ASP A 23 -10.84 -8.66 -5.20
CA ASP A 23 -11.02 -9.35 -6.47
C ASP A 23 -11.55 -8.37 -7.51
N LYS A 24 -10.63 -7.66 -8.19
CA LYS A 24 -10.92 -6.57 -9.15
C LYS A 24 -10.06 -6.69 -10.41
N PRO A 25 -10.18 -7.77 -11.20
CA PRO A 25 -9.26 -8.04 -12.30
C PRO A 25 -9.24 -6.93 -13.37
N GLU A 26 -10.37 -6.32 -13.69
CA GLU A 26 -10.42 -5.26 -14.71
C GLU A 26 -9.78 -3.95 -14.22
N MET A 27 -10.01 -3.59 -12.96
CA MET A 27 -9.31 -2.47 -12.32
C MET A 27 -7.80 -2.72 -12.32
N ASN A 28 -7.38 -3.92 -11.96
CA ASN A 28 -5.95 -4.30 -11.91
C ASN A 28 -5.28 -4.20 -13.29
N LYS A 29 -5.96 -4.63 -14.36
CA LYS A 29 -5.45 -4.47 -15.74
C LYS A 29 -5.24 -3.01 -16.10
N LYS A 30 -6.18 -2.13 -15.75
CA LYS A 30 -6.09 -0.69 -16.03
C LYS A 30 -4.91 -0.08 -15.29
N ILE A 31 -4.79 -0.33 -13.98
CA ILE A 31 -3.68 0.19 -13.16
C ILE A 31 -2.35 -0.31 -13.72
N LYS A 32 -2.24 -1.63 -14.01
CA LYS A 32 -1.02 -2.21 -14.55
C LYS A 32 -0.60 -1.54 -15.86
N ARG A 33 -1.55 -1.32 -16.78
CA ARG A 33 -1.26 -0.63 -18.05
C ARG A 33 -0.70 0.76 -17.80
N ILE A 34 -1.31 1.54 -16.91
CA ILE A 34 -0.83 2.87 -16.57
C ILE A 34 0.58 2.82 -15.99
N ILE A 35 0.88 1.90 -15.09
CA ILE A 35 2.22 1.75 -14.52
C ILE A 35 3.23 1.40 -15.62
N ASP A 36 2.88 0.49 -16.53
CA ASP A 36 3.75 0.08 -17.64
C ASP A 36 4.03 1.26 -18.62
N GLU A 37 3.03 2.12 -18.89
CA GLU A 37 3.16 3.26 -19.79
C GLU A 37 3.94 4.44 -19.18
N TYR A 38 3.78 4.70 -17.87
CA TYR A 38 4.40 5.84 -17.18
C TYR A 38 5.80 5.56 -16.66
N GLY A 39 6.10 4.31 -16.38
CA GLY A 39 7.10 3.91 -15.41
C GLY A 39 8.54 4.30 -15.69
N ASP A 40 8.98 4.47 -16.94
CA ASP A 40 10.39 4.76 -17.25
C ASP A 40 10.68 6.28 -17.36
N ARG A 41 9.71 7.13 -17.10
CA ARG A 41 9.81 8.58 -17.34
C ARG A 41 10.42 9.39 -16.20
N GLN A 42 10.70 8.79 -15.06
CA GLN A 42 11.09 9.57 -13.88
C GLN A 42 12.51 9.30 -13.41
N ASN A 43 13.27 10.40 -13.31
CA ASN A 43 14.57 10.43 -12.67
C ASN A 43 14.36 10.56 -11.14
N HIS A 44 14.36 9.44 -10.43
CA HIS A 44 13.87 9.37 -9.06
C HIS A 44 14.93 9.57 -8.00
N LYS A 45 14.96 10.74 -7.43
CA LYS A 45 15.55 11.00 -6.11
C LYS A 45 14.55 10.62 -5.01
N THR A 46 14.06 9.38 -5.00
CA THR A 46 13.10 8.88 -4.01
C THR A 46 13.64 7.63 -3.32
N ASN A 47 12.98 7.20 -2.25
CA ASN A 47 13.29 5.93 -1.57
C ASN A 47 12.97 4.70 -2.45
N VAL A 48 12.09 4.86 -3.43
CA VAL A 48 11.75 3.80 -4.41
C VAL A 48 12.86 3.74 -5.46
N LYS A 49 13.59 2.63 -5.51
CA LYS A 49 14.64 2.32 -6.49
C LYS A 49 14.10 1.34 -7.52
N ALA A 50 13.00 1.71 -8.16
CA ALA A 50 12.27 0.92 -9.14
C ALA A 50 11.49 1.85 -10.07
N GLN A 51 10.87 1.29 -11.08
CA GLN A 51 9.97 1.99 -11.98
C GLN A 51 8.76 2.53 -11.22
N LYS A 52 8.50 3.84 -11.27
CA LYS A 52 7.46 4.52 -10.50
C LYS A 52 6.69 5.53 -11.35
N THR A 53 5.37 5.62 -11.14
CA THR A 53 4.54 6.68 -11.74
C THR A 53 4.66 8.00 -10.98
N GLU A 54 3.90 9.02 -11.39
CA GLU A 54 3.71 10.25 -10.62
C GLU A 54 3.05 9.96 -9.25
N TRP A 55 3.09 10.96 -8.35
CA TRP A 55 2.55 10.83 -7.00
C TRP A 55 1.02 10.94 -6.91
N LYS A 56 0.37 11.48 -7.94
CA LYS A 56 -1.05 11.84 -7.90
C LYS A 56 -1.82 11.18 -9.04
N MET A 57 -1.89 9.85 -8.99
CA MET A 57 -2.52 9.04 -10.03
C MET A 57 -4.03 8.83 -9.83
N TRP A 58 -4.66 9.52 -8.90
CA TRP A 58 -6.05 9.27 -8.51
C TRP A 58 -7.10 9.46 -9.62
N ASP A 59 -6.79 10.23 -10.67
CA ASP A 59 -7.69 10.45 -11.81
C ASP A 59 -7.46 9.45 -12.96
N GLU A 60 -6.37 8.68 -12.89
CA GLU A 60 -6.02 7.73 -13.93
C GLU A 60 -6.89 6.45 -13.87
N PRO A 61 -7.14 5.81 -15.04
CA PRO A 61 -7.95 4.61 -15.11
C PRO A 61 -7.48 3.49 -14.16
N GLY A 62 -8.41 2.96 -13.41
CA GLY A 62 -8.18 1.94 -12.38
C GLY A 62 -7.75 2.54 -11.03
N PHE A 63 -6.89 3.55 -11.00
CA PHE A 63 -6.60 4.28 -9.76
C PHE A 63 -7.84 5.01 -9.25
N ASN A 64 -8.61 5.65 -10.14
CA ASN A 64 -9.87 6.29 -9.81
C ASN A 64 -10.95 5.33 -9.28
N GLU A 65 -10.86 4.05 -9.63
CA GLU A 65 -11.69 2.97 -9.08
C GLU A 65 -11.17 2.49 -7.71
N LEU A 66 -9.86 2.48 -7.50
CA LEU A 66 -9.23 2.07 -6.23
C LEU A 66 -9.41 3.12 -5.13
N VAL A 67 -9.37 4.42 -5.46
CA VAL A 67 -9.47 5.52 -4.49
C VAL A 67 -10.69 5.41 -3.58
N PRO A 68 -11.94 5.25 -4.06
CA PRO A 68 -13.10 5.13 -3.17
C PRO A 68 -13.02 3.90 -2.27
N ILE A 69 -12.41 2.80 -2.74
CA ILE A 69 -12.23 1.58 -1.95
C ILE A 69 -11.28 1.84 -0.78
N VAL A 70 -10.10 2.43 -1.03
CA VAL A 70 -9.13 2.69 0.03
C VAL A 70 -9.63 3.74 1.03
N LEU A 71 -10.39 4.73 0.59
CA LEU A 71 -11.02 5.72 1.47
C LEU A 71 -12.10 5.08 2.36
N ASP A 72 -12.93 4.19 1.82
CA ASP A 72 -13.95 3.49 2.62
C ASP A 72 -13.30 2.57 3.66
N ILE A 73 -12.29 1.80 3.28
CA ILE A 73 -11.54 0.94 4.21
C ILE A 73 -10.84 1.79 5.28
N SER A 74 -10.15 2.88 4.90
CA SER A 74 -9.48 3.76 5.87
C SER A 74 -10.46 4.35 6.88
N LYS A 75 -11.67 4.68 6.44
CA LYS A 75 -12.75 5.13 7.34
C LYS A 75 -13.19 4.03 8.32
N GLN A 76 -13.36 2.80 7.84
CA GLN A 76 -13.76 1.66 8.69
C GLN A 76 -12.70 1.36 9.75
N ILE A 77 -11.41 1.27 9.39
CA ILE A 77 -10.33 1.03 10.35
C ILE A 77 -10.16 2.20 11.33
N SER A 78 -10.32 3.43 10.85
CA SER A 78 -10.26 4.62 11.70
C SER A 78 -11.40 4.66 12.74
N GLN A 79 -12.62 4.29 12.35
CA GLN A 79 -13.74 4.20 13.28
C GLN A 79 -13.50 3.14 14.36
N THR A 80 -12.84 2.05 14.02
CA THR A 80 -12.48 1.01 15.01
C THR A 80 -11.40 1.50 15.97
N LYS A 81 -10.38 2.20 15.46
CA LYS A 81 -9.23 2.68 16.26
C LYS A 81 -9.59 3.91 17.10
N PHE A 82 -10.28 4.88 16.51
CA PHE A 82 -10.59 6.19 17.12
C PHE A 82 -12.06 6.29 17.48
N LYS A 83 -12.52 5.40 18.36
CA LYS A 83 -13.92 5.35 18.85
C LYS A 83 -14.44 6.74 19.18
N ASN A 84 -15.68 7.04 18.77
CA ASN A 84 -16.40 8.29 19.04
C ASN A 84 -15.85 9.57 18.37
N ARG A 85 -14.95 9.46 17.38
CA ARG A 85 -14.50 10.61 16.59
C ARG A 85 -15.09 10.58 15.19
N LYS A 86 -15.57 11.72 14.71
CA LYS A 86 -15.93 11.90 13.30
C LYS A 86 -14.65 12.10 12.52
N ILE A 87 -14.27 11.11 11.71
CA ILE A 87 -13.05 11.14 10.92
C ILE A 87 -13.43 11.30 9.46
N ASN A 88 -12.86 12.31 8.81
CA ASN A 88 -12.91 12.49 7.37
C ASN A 88 -11.54 12.14 6.81
N SER A 89 -11.44 11.03 6.09
CA SER A 89 -10.24 10.65 5.38
C SER A 89 -10.19 11.34 4.03
N LYS A 90 -9.02 11.82 3.65
CA LYS A 90 -8.69 12.26 2.30
C LYS A 90 -7.44 11.52 1.83
N LEU A 91 -7.34 11.28 0.55
CA LEU A 91 -6.13 10.76 -0.05
C LEU A 91 -5.16 11.90 -0.31
N ASP A 92 -3.92 11.75 0.13
CA ASP A 92 -2.86 12.72 -0.13
C ASP A 92 -2.10 12.39 -1.41
N SER A 93 -1.79 11.12 -1.58
CA SER A 93 -1.09 10.63 -2.77
C SER A 93 -1.41 9.16 -3.03
N ILE A 94 -1.32 8.77 -4.30
CA ILE A 94 -1.39 7.38 -4.76
C ILE A 94 -0.55 7.26 -6.03
N TRP A 95 0.29 6.24 -6.07
CA TRP A 95 1.18 5.98 -7.20
C TRP A 95 1.35 4.47 -7.41
N GLY A 96 1.87 4.10 -8.58
CA GLY A 96 2.20 2.73 -8.90
C GLY A 96 3.71 2.50 -8.97
N VAL A 97 4.13 1.31 -8.57
CA VAL A 97 5.53 0.88 -8.63
C VAL A 97 5.62 -0.48 -9.31
N LYS A 98 6.63 -0.66 -10.15
CA LYS A 98 6.97 -1.94 -10.76
C LYS A 98 8.43 -2.25 -10.49
N TYR A 99 8.66 -3.34 -9.78
CA TYR A 99 9.99 -3.83 -9.45
C TYR A 99 10.46 -4.85 -10.47
N LYS A 100 11.73 -4.75 -10.86
CA LYS A 100 12.52 -5.80 -11.50
C LYS A 100 13.34 -6.54 -10.44
N SER A 101 14.09 -7.57 -10.86
CA SER A 101 15.03 -8.22 -9.95
C SER A 101 16.02 -7.21 -9.38
N GLU A 102 16.34 -7.35 -8.08
CA GLU A 102 17.26 -6.48 -7.33
C GLU A 102 16.81 -5.03 -7.08
N GLU A 103 15.65 -4.62 -7.59
CA GLU A 103 15.07 -3.32 -7.28
C GLU A 103 14.37 -3.35 -5.92
N ILE A 104 14.51 -2.26 -5.17
CA ILE A 104 14.04 -2.15 -3.78
C ILE A 104 13.37 -0.81 -3.51
N THR A 105 12.60 -0.77 -2.45
CA THR A 105 12.27 0.47 -1.75
C THR A 105 13.07 0.55 -0.46
N ILE A 106 13.81 1.64 -0.28
CA ILE A 106 14.53 1.93 0.97
C ILE A 106 13.50 2.19 2.06
N ALA A 107 13.72 1.64 3.24
CA ALA A 107 12.84 1.85 4.39
C ALA A 107 12.65 3.35 4.68
N HIS A 108 11.42 3.76 4.87
CA HIS A 108 11.01 5.13 5.14
C HIS A 108 9.62 5.14 5.76
N ASP A 109 9.30 6.21 6.47
CA ASP A 109 7.95 6.47 6.96
C ASP A 109 7.13 7.35 5.99
N HIS A 110 5.87 7.50 6.30
CA HIS A 110 4.92 8.34 5.57
C HIS A 110 4.36 9.48 6.44
N TRP A 111 5.12 9.91 7.47
CA TRP A 111 4.69 11.04 8.28
C TRP A 111 4.39 12.28 7.40
N PRO A 112 3.28 13.03 7.62
CA PRO A 112 2.29 12.93 8.72
C PRO A 112 1.01 12.15 8.36
N ALA A 113 1.04 11.23 7.39
CA ALA A 113 -0.11 10.42 7.07
C ALA A 113 -0.56 9.56 8.27
N VAL A 114 -1.86 9.48 8.52
CA VAL A 114 -2.42 8.59 9.56
C VAL A 114 -2.33 7.14 9.11
N TRP A 115 -2.69 6.90 7.85
CA TRP A 115 -2.66 5.58 7.22
C TRP A 115 -1.86 5.61 5.95
N SER A 116 -1.06 4.59 5.76
CA SER A 116 -0.47 4.21 4.48
C SER A 116 -1.05 2.89 4.02
N PHE A 117 -1.01 2.64 2.72
CA PHE A 117 -1.44 1.37 2.17
C PHE A 117 -0.55 0.92 1.02
N VAL A 118 -0.49 -0.40 0.83
CA VAL A 118 0.11 -1.03 -0.35
C VAL A 118 -0.90 -2.01 -0.93
N TYR A 119 -1.13 -1.92 -2.24
CA TYR A 119 -1.98 -2.83 -2.99
C TYR A 119 -1.15 -3.61 -4.01
N PHE A 120 -1.12 -4.92 -3.87
CA PHE A 120 -0.33 -5.80 -4.73
C PHE A 120 -1.13 -6.26 -5.94
N LEU A 121 -0.87 -5.65 -7.09
CA LEU A 121 -1.50 -6.02 -8.37
C LEU A 121 -1.00 -7.37 -8.88
N ASN A 122 0.28 -7.63 -8.68
CA ASN A 122 0.97 -8.85 -9.05
C ASN A 122 2.06 -9.15 -8.02
N ALA A 123 2.25 -10.42 -7.73
CA ALA A 123 3.31 -10.91 -6.87
C ALA A 123 3.79 -12.26 -7.42
N PRO A 124 5.02 -12.34 -7.98
CA PRO A 124 5.62 -13.63 -8.33
C PRO A 124 5.66 -14.57 -7.11
N LYS A 125 5.58 -15.88 -7.34
CA LYS A 125 5.53 -16.88 -6.26
C LYS A 125 6.66 -16.77 -5.23
N ASN A 126 7.83 -16.28 -5.67
CA ASN A 126 9.03 -16.13 -4.84
C ASN A 126 9.35 -14.64 -4.60
N ALA A 127 8.39 -13.73 -4.76
CA ALA A 127 8.61 -12.34 -4.45
C ALA A 127 8.86 -12.17 -2.94
N PRO A 128 9.84 -11.33 -2.54
CA PRO A 128 9.99 -10.96 -1.15
C PRO A 128 8.72 -10.25 -0.66
N GLY A 129 8.41 -10.40 0.62
CA GLY A 129 7.25 -9.78 1.24
C GLY A 129 7.41 -8.30 1.53
N LEU A 130 6.43 -7.73 2.20
CA LEU A 130 6.52 -6.40 2.80
C LEU A 130 7.19 -6.53 4.17
N PHE A 131 8.25 -5.75 4.40
CA PHE A 131 9.01 -5.73 5.64
C PHE A 131 8.85 -4.40 6.37
N PHE A 132 8.75 -4.48 7.70
CA PHE A 132 8.81 -3.33 8.59
C PHE A 132 10.13 -3.36 9.36
N THR A 133 11.02 -2.39 9.10
CA THR A 133 12.41 -2.40 9.59
C THR A 133 12.56 -2.11 11.08
N GLU A 134 11.59 -1.44 11.72
CA GLU A 134 11.58 -1.24 13.18
C GLU A 134 11.54 -2.54 13.98
N MET A 135 11.31 -3.64 13.29
CA MET A 135 11.19 -4.97 13.84
C MET A 135 12.54 -5.69 14.02
N GLY A 136 13.66 -5.00 13.77
CA GLY A 136 15.01 -5.56 13.85
C GLY A 136 15.37 -6.47 12.67
N GLU A 137 16.53 -7.15 12.76
CA GLU A 137 17.06 -8.00 11.69
C GLU A 137 16.13 -9.16 11.27
N HIS A 138 15.16 -9.50 12.10
CA HIS A 138 14.13 -10.51 11.85
C HIS A 138 12.75 -9.89 11.70
N GLY A 139 12.70 -8.67 11.17
CA GLY A 139 11.46 -7.92 10.97
C GLY A 139 10.34 -8.76 10.35
N GLY A 140 9.11 -8.54 10.80
CA GLY A 140 7.97 -9.31 10.32
C GLY A 140 7.77 -9.13 8.83
N GLU A 141 7.99 -10.19 8.09
CA GLU A 141 7.63 -10.27 6.70
C GLU A 141 6.13 -10.57 6.56
N ILE A 142 5.43 -9.73 5.84
CA ILE A 142 4.09 -10.06 5.37
C ILE A 142 4.22 -10.65 3.98
N LYS A 143 3.83 -11.93 3.84
CA LYS A 143 3.76 -12.57 2.53
C LYS A 143 2.75 -11.86 1.65
N ILE A 144 3.18 -11.55 0.44
CA ILE A 144 2.37 -10.84 -0.53
C ILE A 144 1.74 -11.77 -1.54
N GLU A 145 0.54 -11.42 -2.01
CA GLU A 145 -0.15 -12.12 -3.09
C GLU A 145 -0.95 -11.13 -3.95
N PRO A 146 -1.26 -11.46 -5.19
CA PRO A 146 -2.10 -10.61 -6.03
C PRO A 146 -3.46 -10.33 -5.38
N GLY A 147 -3.88 -9.07 -5.41
CA GLY A 147 -5.14 -8.62 -4.81
C GLY A 147 -5.06 -8.29 -3.32
N LEU A 148 -3.94 -8.54 -2.66
CA LEU A 148 -3.75 -8.16 -1.25
C LEU A 148 -3.59 -6.65 -1.12
N LEU A 149 -4.40 -6.05 -0.26
CA LEU A 149 -4.33 -4.65 0.16
C LEU A 149 -4.01 -4.62 1.65
N ILE A 150 -2.93 -3.94 2.01
CA ILE A 150 -2.46 -3.82 3.40
C ILE A 150 -2.48 -2.36 3.80
N PHE A 151 -3.09 -2.06 4.95
CA PHE A 151 -3.00 -0.76 5.61
C PHE A 151 -2.14 -0.87 6.86
N PHE A 152 -1.38 0.19 7.12
CA PHE A 152 -0.56 0.36 8.32
C PHE A 152 -0.47 1.85 8.69
N GLU A 153 0.03 2.15 9.86
CA GLU A 153 0.17 3.54 10.32
C GLU A 153 1.30 4.25 9.56
N GLY A 154 1.07 5.50 9.17
CA GLY A 154 2.01 6.24 8.31
C GLY A 154 3.37 6.57 8.95
N HIS A 155 3.50 6.42 10.28
CA HIS A 155 4.74 6.68 11.01
C HIS A 155 5.64 5.44 11.20
N ILE A 156 5.26 4.31 10.57
CA ILE A 156 5.97 3.03 10.65
C ILE A 156 6.81 2.84 9.40
#